data_6817f847f841e6f483c0881ef283f194
#
_entry.id   6817f847f841e6f483c0881ef283f194
#
_cell.length_a   1.000
_cell.length_b   1.000
_cell.length_c   1.000
_cell.angle_alpha   90.00
_cell.angle_beta   90.00
_cell.angle_gamma   90.00
#
_symmetry.space_group_name_H-M   'P 1'
#
loop_
_entity.id
_entity.type
_entity.pdbx_description
1 polymer ?
#
loop_
_entity_poly.entity_id
_entity_poly.type
_entity_poly.pdbx_seq_one_letter_code
_entity_poly.pdbx_strand_id
1 'polypeptide(L)'
;MSKGTTRAAAAAGLLLLVLPVVAQGPGPGGGPGGRQGGPPQPGIFRIDVPEPDASAVLCRPTDRSVGLSVLLRSGATVRVEFRAAGATTWKRGPERALQAGEPALLDLAGLTPDAAYEYRVVRSDAGPALPEAGLAGSFHTCRKRGSSFMFTVTADSHLDGASDPETYRTCLLNAAADRPDFHIDLGDTFMTGKHADRTSAARQYTAQRTYLSALCSSAPLFLVVGNHDGEEQDRGPRSGGGSGLAAWSCLQRKRLFPNPAPNAFYTGNSTPHPQAGLLENWYAWEWGDALFVALDPYWTSRSVRGGAEPWNMTLGKEQYDWLAKTLRGSSAPYKFIFIHQLTGGIGNGARGGTEAAGYYEWGGRDWDGSDGFAARRPGWGKPIHALLVETGVTVLFHGHDHFYARQEMDGVVYQLAPQPSQRGGPGDHAQEYGYKAGSFLGSSGHLRVKVTPAEARVEYIRAREGASASAPAASYACRRRSAAPISR
;
A
#
# COMPACT_ATOMS: atom_id res chain seq x y z
N MET A 1 25.14 -49.79 -16.78
CA MET A 1 24.59 -48.92 -17.83
C MET A 1 23.28 -48.34 -17.31
N SER A 2 23.30 -47.19 -16.67
CA SER A 2 22.11 -46.50 -16.14
C SER A 2 21.97 -45.18 -16.87
N LYS A 3 20.86 -45.00 -17.57
CA LYS A 3 20.52 -43.76 -18.28
C LYS A 3 19.82 -42.81 -17.31
N GLY A 4 20.47 -41.73 -16.91
CA GLY A 4 19.86 -40.64 -16.20
C GLY A 4 19.00 -39.78 -17.15
N THR A 5 17.76 -39.53 -16.77
CA THR A 5 16.85 -38.62 -17.43
C THR A 5 16.86 -37.29 -16.70
N THR A 6 17.49 -36.32 -17.31
CA THR A 6 17.46 -34.91 -16.90
C THR A 6 16.11 -34.30 -17.32
N ARG A 7 15.30 -33.84 -16.37
CA ARG A 7 14.12 -33.01 -16.65
C ARG A 7 14.56 -31.55 -16.84
N ALA A 8 14.39 -31.07 -18.06
CA ALA A 8 14.57 -29.67 -18.39
C ALA A 8 13.36 -28.86 -17.87
N ALA A 9 13.63 -27.81 -17.11
CA ALA A 9 12.65 -26.78 -16.76
C ALA A 9 12.45 -25.87 -17.97
N ALA A 10 11.23 -25.81 -18.50
CA ALA A 10 10.87 -24.89 -19.56
C ALA A 10 10.72 -23.48 -18.99
N ALA A 11 11.65 -22.60 -19.29
CA ALA A 11 11.52 -21.16 -19.11
C ALA A 11 10.67 -20.62 -20.28
N ALA A 12 9.48 -20.13 -20.01
CA ALA A 12 8.65 -19.43 -20.99
C ALA A 12 9.27 -18.04 -21.24
N GLY A 13 9.96 -17.91 -22.37
CA GLY A 13 10.46 -16.63 -22.87
C GLY A 13 9.33 -15.80 -23.47
N LEU A 14 9.05 -14.65 -22.89
CA LEU A 14 8.14 -13.65 -23.43
C LEU A 14 8.89 -12.82 -24.50
N LEU A 15 8.50 -12.98 -25.75
CA LEU A 15 9.03 -12.19 -26.87
C LEU A 15 8.38 -10.82 -26.88
N LEU A 16 9.10 -9.77 -26.48
CA LEU A 16 8.66 -8.38 -26.55
C LEU A 16 9.14 -7.74 -27.86
N LEU A 17 8.19 -7.25 -28.65
CA LEU A 17 8.44 -6.35 -29.78
C LEU A 17 8.92 -4.99 -29.24
N VAL A 18 10.17 -4.65 -29.52
CA VAL A 18 10.75 -3.34 -29.22
C VAL A 18 10.44 -2.39 -30.37
N LEU A 19 9.62 -1.39 -30.10
CA LEU A 19 9.49 -0.21 -30.98
C LEU A 19 10.43 0.91 -30.49
N PRO A 20 11.08 1.66 -31.36
CA PRO A 20 12.05 2.68 -30.95
C PRO A 20 11.35 3.88 -30.30
N VAL A 21 11.76 4.20 -29.08
CA VAL A 21 11.39 5.44 -28.38
C VAL A 21 12.34 6.55 -28.84
N VAL A 22 11.78 7.61 -29.42
CA VAL A 22 12.51 8.86 -29.71
C VAL A 22 12.79 9.56 -28.39
N ALA A 23 14.06 9.65 -27.99
CA ALA A 23 14.52 10.36 -26.81
C ALA A 23 14.39 11.88 -27.03
N GLN A 24 13.56 12.54 -26.23
CA GLN A 24 13.62 14.00 -26.04
C GLN A 24 14.60 14.29 -24.89
N GLY A 25 15.54 15.18 -25.12
CA GLY A 25 16.63 15.55 -24.21
C GLY A 25 16.14 16.29 -22.95
N PRO A 26 17.02 16.43 -21.93
CA PRO A 26 16.67 17.02 -20.65
C PRO A 26 16.50 18.53 -20.75
N GLY A 27 15.35 19.02 -20.28
CA GLY A 27 15.09 20.45 -20.07
C GLY A 27 15.83 20.96 -18.82
N PRO A 28 16.21 22.24 -18.78
CA PRO A 28 17.07 22.82 -17.75
C PRO A 28 16.36 22.94 -16.39
N GLY A 29 17.13 22.67 -15.31
CA GLY A 29 16.69 22.76 -13.93
C GLY A 29 16.23 24.16 -13.51
N GLY A 30 15.10 24.24 -12.79
CA GLY A 30 14.59 25.46 -12.19
C GLY A 30 14.84 25.45 -10.67
N GLY A 31 15.58 26.47 -10.21
CA GLY A 31 15.86 26.75 -8.80
C GLY A 31 14.65 27.25 -7.99
N PRO A 32 14.79 27.46 -6.66
CA PRO A 32 13.70 27.80 -5.75
C PRO A 32 13.25 29.24 -5.93
N GLY A 33 12.20 29.44 -6.70
CA GLY A 33 11.52 30.74 -6.87
C GLY A 33 10.03 30.59 -6.65
N GLY A 34 9.48 31.39 -5.73
CA GLY A 34 8.05 31.44 -5.42
C GLY A 34 7.18 31.63 -6.65
N ARG A 35 6.35 30.66 -6.97
CA ARG A 35 5.40 30.73 -8.08
C ARG A 35 4.17 31.52 -7.67
N GLN A 36 3.98 32.67 -8.30
CA GLN A 36 2.69 33.36 -8.41
C GLN A 36 1.70 32.44 -9.13
N GLY A 37 0.48 32.30 -8.56
CA GLY A 37 -0.50 31.30 -8.95
C GLY A 37 -1.11 31.49 -10.33
N GLY A 38 -0.60 30.77 -11.31
CA GLY A 38 -1.33 30.37 -12.51
C GLY A 38 -2.14 29.08 -12.25
N PRO A 39 -3.14 28.77 -13.13
CA PRO A 39 -3.86 27.51 -13.00
C PRO A 39 -2.86 26.35 -13.07
N PRO A 40 -3.06 25.28 -12.26
CA PRO A 40 -2.18 24.13 -12.29
C PRO A 40 -2.15 23.54 -13.69
N GLN A 41 -0.95 23.45 -14.27
CA GLN A 41 -0.73 22.73 -15.53
C GLN A 41 -1.14 21.28 -15.32
N PRO A 42 -1.89 20.65 -16.26
CA PRO A 42 -2.18 19.23 -16.18
C PRO A 42 -0.88 18.43 -16.01
N GLY A 43 -0.79 17.60 -14.99
CA GLY A 43 0.38 16.76 -14.78
C GLY A 43 0.59 15.83 -15.96
N ILE A 44 1.86 15.59 -16.34
CA ILE A 44 2.19 14.53 -17.30
C ILE A 44 2.16 13.22 -16.49
N PHE A 45 1.35 12.25 -16.97
CA PHE A 45 1.27 10.94 -16.35
C PHE A 45 1.77 9.84 -17.30
N ARG A 46 2.49 8.85 -16.77
CA ARG A 46 3.01 7.68 -17.47
C ARG A 46 2.00 6.53 -17.43
N ILE A 47 0.78 6.80 -17.87
CA ILE A 47 -0.38 5.90 -17.78
C ILE A 47 -0.77 5.23 -19.10
N ASP A 48 -0.04 5.51 -20.17
CA ASP A 48 -0.20 4.82 -21.46
C ASP A 48 0.52 3.46 -21.39
N VAL A 49 -0.12 2.53 -20.71
CA VAL A 49 0.37 1.17 -20.51
C VAL A 49 -0.48 0.24 -21.34
N PRO A 50 0.11 -0.71 -22.09
CA PRO A 50 -0.66 -1.75 -22.75
C PRO A 50 -1.51 -2.51 -21.72
N GLU A 51 -2.84 -2.38 -21.82
CA GLU A 51 -3.74 -3.11 -20.93
C GLU A 51 -3.68 -4.59 -21.28
N PRO A 52 -3.43 -5.48 -20.30
CA PRO A 52 -3.47 -6.91 -20.54
C PRO A 52 -4.90 -7.36 -20.86
N ASP A 53 -5.05 -8.43 -21.64
CA ASP A 53 -6.37 -9.02 -21.93
C ASP A 53 -7.10 -9.48 -20.66
N ALA A 54 -6.35 -9.75 -19.61
CA ALA A 54 -6.86 -10.18 -18.34
C ALA A 54 -5.91 -9.81 -17.18
N SER A 55 -6.46 -9.57 -16.01
CA SER A 55 -5.70 -9.38 -14.77
C SER A 55 -6.45 -9.91 -13.56
N ALA A 56 -5.71 -10.44 -12.60
CA ALA A 56 -6.23 -10.85 -11.31
C ALA A 56 -5.44 -10.15 -10.18
N VAL A 57 -6.14 -9.70 -9.16
CA VAL A 57 -5.57 -9.10 -7.95
C VAL A 57 -6.20 -9.79 -6.74
N LEU A 58 -5.38 -10.44 -5.92
CA LEU A 58 -5.78 -11.00 -4.65
C LEU A 58 -6.00 -9.89 -3.63
N CYS A 59 -7.00 -10.04 -2.77
CA CYS A 59 -7.35 -9.05 -1.75
C CYS A 59 -8.02 -9.72 -0.56
N ARG A 60 -8.05 -9.03 0.58
CA ARG A 60 -8.81 -9.41 1.78
C ARG A 60 -8.58 -10.87 2.23
N PRO A 61 -7.32 -11.35 2.35
CA PRO A 61 -7.08 -12.71 2.81
C PRO A 61 -7.45 -12.87 4.29
N THR A 62 -8.06 -14.00 4.62
CA THR A 62 -8.34 -14.40 6.00
C THR A 62 -7.69 -15.76 6.30
N ASP A 63 -7.99 -16.33 7.44
CA ASP A 63 -7.62 -17.72 7.74
C ASP A 63 -8.38 -18.76 6.91
N ARG A 64 -9.52 -18.39 6.31
CA ARG A 64 -10.44 -19.32 5.62
C ARG A 64 -10.93 -18.83 4.27
N SER A 65 -10.48 -17.68 3.81
CA SER A 65 -10.92 -17.10 2.54
C SER A 65 -9.89 -16.16 1.94
N VAL A 66 -10.03 -15.89 0.63
CA VAL A 66 -9.33 -14.82 -0.08
C VAL A 66 -10.25 -14.28 -1.17
N GLY A 67 -10.28 -12.96 -1.36
CA GLY A 67 -10.94 -12.33 -2.50
C GLY A 67 -10.02 -12.34 -3.72
N LEU A 68 -10.60 -12.57 -4.89
CA LEU A 68 -9.93 -12.47 -6.19
C LEU A 68 -10.69 -11.49 -7.06
N SER A 69 -10.14 -10.29 -7.28
CA SER A 69 -10.66 -9.32 -8.22
C SER A 69 -10.16 -9.66 -9.62
N VAL A 70 -11.04 -10.09 -10.52
CA VAL A 70 -10.72 -10.48 -11.91
C VAL A 70 -11.27 -9.42 -12.86
N LEU A 71 -10.46 -8.97 -13.82
CA LEU A 71 -10.85 -8.08 -14.91
C LEU A 71 -10.46 -8.71 -16.23
N LEU A 72 -11.40 -8.76 -17.18
CA LEU A 72 -11.19 -9.22 -18.55
C LEU A 72 -11.48 -8.08 -19.53
N ARG A 73 -10.67 -7.96 -20.59
CA ARG A 73 -10.92 -7.00 -21.68
C ARG A 73 -12.17 -7.40 -22.50
N SER A 74 -12.45 -8.68 -22.63
CA SER A 74 -13.64 -9.22 -23.31
C SER A 74 -14.49 -10.01 -22.32
N GLY A 75 -15.82 -9.86 -22.39
CA GLY A 75 -16.74 -10.58 -21.50
C GLY A 75 -16.62 -12.10 -21.64
N ALA A 76 -16.73 -12.82 -20.53
CA ALA A 76 -16.73 -14.28 -20.47
C ALA A 76 -17.36 -14.76 -19.17
N THR A 77 -17.91 -15.99 -19.16
CA THR A 77 -18.18 -16.67 -17.90
C THR A 77 -16.91 -17.39 -17.45
N VAL A 78 -16.49 -17.10 -16.22
CA VAL A 78 -15.26 -17.67 -15.66
C VAL A 78 -15.56 -18.44 -14.39
N ARG A 79 -14.73 -19.43 -14.12
CA ARG A 79 -14.67 -20.17 -12.88
C ARG A 79 -13.27 -20.11 -12.31
N VAL A 80 -13.18 -19.94 -11.00
CA VAL A 80 -11.91 -20.10 -10.28
C VAL A 80 -11.73 -21.57 -9.93
N GLU A 81 -10.58 -22.11 -10.27
CA GLU A 81 -10.15 -23.43 -9.81
C GLU A 81 -8.98 -23.22 -8.82
N PHE A 82 -8.99 -23.93 -7.71
CA PHE A 82 -7.96 -23.81 -6.68
C PHE A 82 -7.62 -25.16 -6.06
N ARG A 83 -6.42 -25.27 -5.50
CA ARG A 83 -5.95 -26.46 -4.78
C ARG A 83 -4.97 -26.06 -3.68
N ALA A 84 -4.83 -26.90 -2.66
CA ALA A 84 -3.71 -26.78 -1.73
C ALA A 84 -2.39 -26.99 -2.49
N ALA A 85 -1.34 -26.26 -2.13
CA ALA A 85 -0.05 -26.37 -2.78
C ALA A 85 0.47 -27.83 -2.72
N GLY A 86 0.92 -28.34 -3.87
CA GLY A 86 1.35 -29.73 -4.02
C GLY A 86 0.23 -30.76 -4.24
N ALA A 87 -1.04 -30.40 -4.12
CA ALA A 87 -2.14 -31.28 -4.47
C ALA A 87 -2.27 -31.47 -5.99
N THR A 88 -2.69 -32.64 -6.44
CA THR A 88 -2.88 -32.92 -7.86
C THR A 88 -4.26 -32.51 -8.37
N THR A 89 -5.26 -32.52 -7.51
CA THR A 89 -6.67 -32.30 -7.88
C THR A 89 -7.08 -30.85 -7.65
N TRP A 90 -7.63 -30.22 -8.70
CA TRP A 90 -8.24 -28.90 -8.64
C TRP A 90 -9.67 -28.99 -8.12
N LYS A 91 -10.00 -28.14 -7.14
CA LYS A 91 -11.36 -27.92 -6.67
C LYS A 91 -12.00 -26.83 -7.49
N ARG A 92 -13.30 -26.95 -7.78
CA ARG A 92 -14.09 -25.90 -8.40
C ARG A 92 -14.48 -24.87 -7.33
N GLY A 93 -14.16 -23.61 -7.60
CA GLY A 93 -14.57 -22.45 -6.81
C GLY A 93 -15.76 -21.72 -7.44
N PRO A 94 -15.92 -20.41 -7.13
CA PRO A 94 -17.01 -19.61 -7.65
C PRO A 94 -16.93 -19.45 -9.17
N GLU A 95 -18.12 -19.38 -9.79
CA GLU A 95 -18.32 -19.11 -11.22
C GLU A 95 -19.11 -17.83 -11.39
N ARG A 96 -18.74 -17.00 -12.35
CA ARG A 96 -19.38 -15.72 -12.60
C ARG A 96 -19.24 -15.27 -14.06
N ALA A 97 -20.31 -14.67 -14.61
CA ALA A 97 -20.26 -13.93 -15.85
C ALA A 97 -19.61 -12.55 -15.59
N LEU A 98 -18.55 -12.24 -16.32
CA LEU A 98 -17.85 -10.95 -16.28
C LEU A 98 -18.20 -10.12 -17.51
N GLN A 99 -18.42 -8.84 -17.29
CA GLN A 99 -18.57 -7.87 -18.37
C GLN A 99 -17.19 -7.37 -18.81
N ALA A 100 -17.06 -7.02 -20.08
CA ALA A 100 -15.84 -6.47 -20.65
C ALA A 100 -15.42 -5.18 -19.93
N GLY A 101 -14.17 -5.10 -19.46
CA GLY A 101 -13.61 -3.93 -18.79
C GLY A 101 -14.11 -3.69 -17.35
N GLU A 102 -15.03 -4.54 -16.83
CA GLU A 102 -15.53 -4.42 -15.46
C GLU A 102 -14.92 -5.50 -14.57
N PRO A 103 -14.26 -5.11 -13.45
CA PRO A 103 -13.73 -6.09 -12.51
C PRO A 103 -14.87 -6.76 -11.74
N ALA A 104 -14.69 -8.03 -11.47
CA ALA A 104 -15.59 -8.79 -10.60
C ALA A 104 -14.81 -9.44 -9.47
N LEU A 105 -15.38 -9.38 -8.27
CA LEU A 105 -14.82 -10.02 -7.10
C LEU A 105 -15.39 -11.45 -6.96
N LEU A 106 -14.50 -12.42 -6.88
CA LEU A 106 -14.80 -13.82 -6.61
C LEU A 106 -14.16 -14.19 -5.27
N ASP A 107 -14.97 -14.61 -4.30
CA ASP A 107 -14.48 -14.99 -2.97
C ASP A 107 -14.25 -16.50 -2.91
N LEU A 108 -13.01 -16.94 -2.70
CA LEU A 108 -12.65 -18.32 -2.36
C LEU A 108 -12.82 -18.48 -0.84
N ALA A 109 -13.75 -19.34 -0.45
CA ALA A 109 -14.06 -19.60 0.95
C ALA A 109 -13.91 -21.09 1.30
N GLY A 110 -13.98 -21.41 2.61
CA GLY A 110 -13.83 -22.79 3.08
C GLY A 110 -12.39 -23.31 2.99
N LEU A 111 -11.43 -22.39 2.98
CA LEU A 111 -10.01 -22.73 2.95
C LEU A 111 -9.53 -23.23 4.34
N THR A 112 -8.43 -23.96 4.33
CA THR A 112 -7.75 -24.39 5.56
C THR A 112 -6.87 -23.26 6.09
N PRO A 113 -6.93 -22.94 7.39
CA PRO A 113 -6.01 -21.98 7.99
C PRO A 113 -4.53 -22.39 7.87
N ASP A 114 -3.63 -21.41 7.82
CA ASP A 114 -2.17 -21.60 7.75
C ASP A 114 -1.76 -22.56 6.62
N ALA A 115 -2.31 -22.36 5.43
CA ALA A 115 -2.09 -23.24 4.28
C ALA A 115 -1.83 -22.46 2.98
N ALA A 116 -0.90 -22.98 2.18
CA ALA A 116 -0.61 -22.46 0.85
C ALA A 116 -1.56 -23.03 -0.19
N TYR A 117 -1.97 -22.21 -1.12
CA TYR A 117 -2.87 -22.54 -2.22
C TYR A 117 -2.33 -22.04 -3.56
N GLU A 118 -2.73 -22.73 -4.62
CA GLU A 118 -2.61 -22.30 -5.99
C GLU A 118 -4.01 -22.10 -6.57
N TYR A 119 -4.17 -21.13 -7.45
CA TYR A 119 -5.42 -20.89 -8.16
C TYR A 119 -5.17 -20.61 -9.63
N ARG A 120 -6.22 -20.80 -10.44
CA ARG A 120 -6.31 -20.34 -11.83
C ARG A 120 -7.74 -19.95 -12.16
N VAL A 121 -7.88 -18.96 -13.03
CA VAL A 121 -9.18 -18.55 -13.59
C VAL A 121 -9.32 -19.19 -14.96
N VAL A 122 -10.36 -19.97 -15.15
CA VAL A 122 -10.64 -20.67 -16.40
C VAL A 122 -11.96 -20.21 -17.01
N ARG A 123 -12.05 -20.20 -18.33
CA ARG A 123 -13.31 -19.94 -19.02
C ARG A 123 -14.24 -21.12 -18.83
N SER A 124 -15.52 -20.89 -18.58
CA SER A 124 -16.55 -21.91 -18.39
C SER A 124 -17.69 -21.85 -19.42
N ASP A 125 -17.74 -20.80 -20.26
CA ASP A 125 -18.63 -20.73 -21.42
C ASP A 125 -17.94 -21.22 -22.71
N ALA A 126 -18.71 -21.33 -23.81
CA ALA A 126 -18.18 -21.70 -25.13
C ALA A 126 -17.42 -20.51 -25.74
N GLY A 127 -16.12 -20.53 -25.63
CA GLY A 127 -15.25 -19.50 -26.18
C GLY A 127 -13.77 -19.89 -26.11
N PRO A 128 -12.86 -19.10 -26.70
CA PRO A 128 -11.43 -19.38 -26.66
C PRO A 128 -10.90 -19.42 -25.24
N ALA A 129 -9.85 -20.21 -24.98
CA ALA A 129 -9.19 -20.26 -23.69
C ALA A 129 -8.71 -18.85 -23.28
N LEU A 130 -8.79 -18.54 -21.99
CA LEU A 130 -8.22 -17.31 -21.45
C LEU A 130 -6.69 -17.42 -21.38
N PRO A 131 -5.96 -16.30 -21.47
CA PRO A 131 -4.52 -16.31 -21.27
C PRO A 131 -4.20 -16.79 -19.85
N GLU A 132 -3.23 -17.68 -19.69
CA GLU A 132 -2.78 -18.11 -18.35
C GLU A 132 -2.06 -16.98 -17.60
N ALA A 133 -1.35 -16.11 -18.34
CA ALA A 133 -0.63 -14.98 -17.78
C ALA A 133 -1.59 -13.98 -17.09
N GLY A 134 -1.33 -13.71 -15.82
CA GLY A 134 -2.13 -12.78 -15.02
C GLY A 134 -3.44 -13.37 -14.45
N LEU A 135 -3.78 -14.62 -14.77
CA LEU A 135 -4.99 -15.31 -14.29
C LEU A 135 -4.71 -16.55 -13.43
N ALA A 136 -3.46 -16.79 -13.09
CA ALA A 136 -3.05 -17.83 -12.17
C ALA A 136 -2.06 -17.27 -11.14
N GLY A 137 -2.04 -17.86 -9.96
CA GLY A 137 -1.15 -17.45 -8.89
C GLY A 137 -1.21 -18.38 -7.69
N SER A 138 -0.57 -17.94 -6.63
CA SER A 138 -0.56 -18.65 -5.35
C SER A 138 -0.81 -17.66 -4.21
N PHE A 139 -1.26 -18.15 -3.09
CA PHE A 139 -1.43 -17.34 -1.88
C PHE A 139 -1.32 -18.23 -0.64
N HIS A 140 -1.18 -17.60 0.51
CA HIS A 140 -1.26 -18.27 1.80
C HIS A 140 -2.46 -17.71 2.59
N THR A 141 -3.22 -18.58 3.26
CA THR A 141 -4.20 -18.14 4.26
C THR A 141 -3.47 -17.63 5.50
N CYS A 142 -4.16 -16.88 6.36
CA CYS A 142 -3.54 -16.30 7.54
C CYS A 142 -2.67 -17.29 8.29
N ARG A 143 -1.42 -16.91 8.55
CA ARG A 143 -0.45 -17.68 9.31
C ARG A 143 -0.90 -17.79 10.76
N LYS A 144 -0.72 -18.94 11.36
CA LYS A 144 -0.94 -19.09 12.81
C LYS A 144 0.17 -18.42 13.62
N ARG A 145 -0.10 -18.13 14.87
CA ARG A 145 0.91 -17.61 15.80
C ARG A 145 2.12 -18.55 15.89
N GLY A 146 3.31 -17.96 15.99
CA GLY A 146 4.58 -18.69 15.99
C GLY A 146 5.10 -19.08 14.59
N SER A 147 4.36 -18.82 13.52
CA SER A 147 4.84 -19.04 12.16
C SER A 147 5.65 -17.86 11.65
N SER A 148 6.68 -18.15 10.85
CA SER A 148 7.40 -17.14 10.09
C SER A 148 6.63 -16.78 8.82
N PHE A 149 6.67 -15.51 8.44
CA PHE A 149 6.05 -15.01 7.22
C PHE A 149 6.79 -13.77 6.70
N MET A 150 6.41 -13.31 5.53
CA MET A 150 7.00 -12.13 4.90
C MET A 150 5.92 -11.28 4.24
N PHE A 151 6.08 -9.95 4.31
CA PHE A 151 5.31 -9.01 3.53
C PHE A 151 6.22 -7.96 2.89
N THR A 152 5.72 -7.28 1.87
CA THR A 152 6.42 -6.19 1.19
C THR A 152 5.64 -4.89 1.26
N VAL A 153 6.36 -3.75 1.19
CA VAL A 153 5.77 -2.41 1.27
C VAL A 153 6.33 -1.53 0.17
N THR A 154 5.44 -0.81 -0.53
CA THR A 154 5.77 0.32 -1.42
C THR A 154 4.97 1.55 -1.03
N ALA A 155 5.34 2.71 -1.56
CA ALA A 155 4.64 3.99 -1.41
C ALA A 155 4.91 4.89 -2.60
N ASP A 156 3.99 5.81 -2.90
CA ASP A 156 4.26 6.93 -3.81
C ASP A 156 4.63 6.50 -5.24
N SER A 157 3.94 5.50 -5.79
CA SER A 157 4.22 5.01 -7.14
C SER A 157 3.93 6.06 -8.23
N HIS A 158 3.06 7.01 -7.99
CA HIS A 158 2.67 8.20 -8.74
C HIS A 158 2.36 7.97 -10.24
N LEU A 159 3.26 7.37 -11.02
CA LEU A 159 3.22 7.33 -12.48
C LEU A 159 3.13 8.71 -13.12
N ASP A 160 3.63 9.76 -12.45
CA ASP A 160 3.73 11.11 -12.97
C ASP A 160 4.99 11.32 -13.84
N GLY A 161 5.24 12.56 -14.27
CA GLY A 161 6.37 12.89 -15.12
C GLY A 161 7.75 12.57 -14.53
N ALA A 162 7.87 12.49 -13.19
CA ALA A 162 9.09 12.12 -12.47
C ALA A 162 9.26 10.60 -12.34
N SER A 163 8.23 9.82 -12.60
CA SER A 163 8.23 8.37 -12.49
C SER A 163 8.83 7.70 -13.74
N ASP A 164 9.53 6.58 -13.50
CA ASP A 164 10.02 5.68 -14.53
C ASP A 164 9.26 4.34 -14.47
N PRO A 165 8.41 4.06 -15.47
CA PRO A 165 7.60 2.85 -15.54
C PRO A 165 8.41 1.55 -15.47
N GLU A 166 9.59 1.48 -16.09
CA GLU A 166 10.43 0.27 -16.09
C GLU A 166 11.08 0.03 -14.73
N THR A 167 11.51 1.10 -14.04
CA THR A 167 11.98 1.01 -12.66
C THR A 167 10.86 0.52 -11.74
N TYR A 168 9.63 1.04 -11.92
CA TYR A 168 8.47 0.57 -11.15
C TYR A 168 8.16 -0.91 -11.39
N ARG A 169 8.12 -1.31 -12.68
CA ARG A 169 7.93 -2.71 -13.05
C ARG A 169 8.99 -3.62 -12.44
N THR A 170 10.26 -3.22 -12.53
CA THR A 170 11.38 -3.97 -11.94
C THR A 170 11.24 -4.09 -10.41
N CYS A 171 10.82 -3.01 -9.74
CA CYS A 171 10.55 -3.02 -8.30
C CYS A 171 9.49 -4.07 -7.93
N LEU A 172 8.34 -4.07 -8.63
CA LEU A 172 7.24 -5.01 -8.37
C LEU A 172 7.64 -6.46 -8.68
N LEU A 173 8.41 -6.70 -9.75
CA LEU A 173 8.93 -8.04 -10.06
C LEU A 173 9.92 -8.54 -8.99
N ASN A 174 10.77 -7.67 -8.45
CA ASN A 174 11.63 -8.03 -7.32
C ASN A 174 10.81 -8.37 -6.07
N ALA A 175 9.76 -7.58 -5.77
CA ALA A 175 8.85 -7.86 -4.67
C ALA A 175 8.09 -9.19 -4.88
N ALA A 176 7.68 -9.50 -6.11
CA ALA A 176 7.07 -10.78 -6.45
C ALA A 176 8.04 -11.97 -6.29
N ALA A 177 9.32 -11.79 -6.68
CA ALA A 177 10.36 -12.79 -6.51
C ALA A 177 10.67 -13.11 -5.03
N ASP A 178 10.41 -12.18 -4.12
CA ASP A 178 10.45 -12.39 -2.67
C ASP A 178 9.35 -13.34 -2.17
N ARG A 179 8.27 -13.54 -2.93
CA ARG A 179 7.11 -14.38 -2.60
C ARG A 179 6.47 -14.01 -1.25
N PRO A 180 6.05 -12.75 -1.05
CA PRO A 180 5.45 -12.32 0.20
C PRO A 180 4.07 -12.95 0.42
N ASP A 181 3.67 -13.10 1.69
CA ASP A 181 2.31 -13.51 2.04
C ASP A 181 1.26 -12.47 1.63
N PHE A 182 1.65 -11.18 1.60
CA PHE A 182 0.84 -10.06 1.10
C PHE A 182 1.72 -8.83 0.81
N HIS A 183 1.15 -7.87 0.11
CA HIS A 183 1.77 -6.59 -0.23
C HIS A 183 0.95 -5.43 0.33
N ILE A 184 1.64 -4.39 0.85
CA ILE A 184 1.03 -3.15 1.33
C ILE A 184 1.54 -2.00 0.46
N ASP A 185 0.62 -1.24 -0.13
CA ASP A 185 0.91 0.02 -0.82
C ASP A 185 0.43 1.18 0.06
N LEU A 186 1.33 2.10 0.38
CA LEU A 186 1.09 3.19 1.33
C LEU A 186 0.43 4.43 0.72
N GLY A 187 -0.05 4.34 -0.52
CA GLY A 187 -0.81 5.43 -1.15
C GLY A 187 0.01 6.36 -2.04
N ASP A 188 -0.63 7.42 -2.50
CA ASP A 188 -0.22 8.24 -3.63
C ASP A 188 -0.01 7.38 -4.89
N THR A 189 -0.95 6.46 -5.07
CA THR A 189 -0.99 5.48 -6.15
C THR A 189 -1.77 6.01 -7.35
N PHE A 190 -2.93 6.62 -7.10
CA PHE A 190 -3.87 6.99 -8.17
C PHE A 190 -3.77 8.44 -8.59
N MET A 191 -3.16 9.30 -7.80
CA MET A 191 -2.91 10.72 -8.09
C MET A 191 -4.16 11.49 -8.55
N THR A 192 -5.35 11.03 -8.18
CA THR A 192 -6.65 11.52 -8.66
C THR A 192 -6.80 13.03 -8.51
N GLY A 193 -6.28 13.58 -7.40
CA GLY A 193 -6.33 15.01 -7.13
C GLY A 193 -5.44 15.88 -8.03
N LYS A 194 -4.61 15.29 -8.88
CA LYS A 194 -3.73 16.00 -9.84
C LYS A 194 -4.17 15.86 -11.30
N HIS A 195 -5.12 14.97 -11.60
CA HIS A 195 -5.68 14.86 -12.94
C HIS A 195 -6.62 16.02 -13.27
N ALA A 196 -6.70 16.37 -14.56
CA ALA A 196 -7.58 17.43 -15.04
C ALA A 196 -9.06 17.07 -14.89
N ASP A 197 -9.40 15.80 -15.03
CA ASP A 197 -10.76 15.26 -14.99
C ASP A 197 -10.79 13.79 -14.53
N ARG A 198 -12.01 13.29 -14.30
CA ARG A 198 -12.24 11.91 -13.86
C ARG A 198 -11.90 10.86 -14.92
N THR A 199 -11.97 11.20 -16.21
CA THR A 199 -11.65 10.29 -17.29
C THR A 199 -10.16 10.00 -17.32
N SER A 200 -9.33 11.04 -17.24
CA SER A 200 -7.88 10.88 -17.14
C SER A 200 -7.45 10.18 -15.83
N ALA A 201 -8.12 10.51 -14.72
CA ALA A 201 -7.88 9.84 -13.45
C ALA A 201 -8.23 8.34 -13.50
N ALA A 202 -9.36 7.96 -14.10
CA ALA A 202 -9.76 6.56 -14.24
C ALA A 202 -8.73 5.71 -14.98
N ARG A 203 -8.04 6.28 -15.98
CA ARG A 203 -6.95 5.60 -16.70
C ARG A 203 -5.77 5.27 -15.78
N GLN A 204 -5.48 6.10 -14.78
CA GLN A 204 -4.42 5.80 -13.82
C GLN A 204 -4.76 4.60 -12.94
N TYR A 205 -6.01 4.46 -12.50
CA TYR A 205 -6.44 3.26 -11.77
C TYR A 205 -6.23 1.98 -12.60
N THR A 206 -6.54 2.02 -13.89
CA THR A 206 -6.32 0.89 -14.79
C THR A 206 -4.82 0.63 -15.01
N ALA A 207 -4.02 1.68 -15.21
CA ALA A 207 -2.56 1.56 -15.34
C ALA A 207 -1.94 0.96 -14.07
N GLN A 208 -2.30 1.46 -12.90
CA GLN A 208 -1.83 0.90 -11.62
C GLN A 208 -2.23 -0.57 -11.47
N ARG A 209 -3.44 -0.94 -11.92
CA ARG A 209 -3.85 -2.34 -11.89
C ARG A 209 -2.96 -3.23 -12.76
N THR A 210 -2.55 -2.73 -13.93
CA THR A 210 -1.61 -3.45 -14.81
C THR A 210 -0.28 -3.72 -14.10
N TYR A 211 0.28 -2.72 -13.42
CA TYR A 211 1.54 -2.89 -12.67
C TYR A 211 1.36 -3.80 -11.45
N LEU A 212 0.42 -3.48 -10.58
CA LEU A 212 0.21 -4.20 -9.32
C LEU A 212 -0.19 -5.67 -9.54
N SER A 213 -0.88 -6.00 -10.63
CA SER A 213 -1.24 -7.40 -10.92
C SER A 213 -0.01 -8.31 -11.11
N ALA A 214 1.15 -7.76 -11.52
CA ALA A 214 2.39 -8.54 -11.64
C ALA A 214 2.89 -9.12 -10.31
N LEU A 215 2.59 -8.46 -9.20
CA LEU A 215 2.87 -8.91 -7.83
C LEU A 215 1.61 -9.50 -7.19
N CYS A 216 0.49 -8.80 -7.30
CA CYS A 216 -0.70 -9.06 -6.49
C CYS A 216 -1.60 -10.17 -7.05
N SER A 217 -1.24 -10.80 -8.17
CA SER A 217 -1.77 -12.11 -8.55
C SER A 217 -1.31 -13.23 -7.61
N SER A 218 -0.25 -13.02 -6.83
CA SER A 218 0.28 -14.01 -5.89
C SER A 218 0.53 -13.47 -4.47
N ALA A 219 0.31 -12.17 -4.24
CA ALA A 219 0.41 -11.53 -2.95
C ALA A 219 -0.83 -10.64 -2.74
N PRO A 220 -1.77 -10.98 -1.88
CA PRO A 220 -2.93 -10.13 -1.60
C PRO A 220 -2.54 -8.69 -1.28
N LEU A 221 -3.24 -7.74 -1.90
CA LEU A 221 -2.98 -6.32 -1.79
C LEU A 221 -3.78 -5.69 -0.65
N PHE A 222 -3.11 -4.84 0.12
CA PHE A 222 -3.70 -3.89 1.07
C PHE A 222 -3.27 -2.48 0.66
N LEU A 223 -4.24 -1.57 0.50
CA LEU A 223 -3.99 -0.19 0.12
C LEU A 223 -4.22 0.75 1.31
N VAL A 224 -3.31 1.69 1.50
CA VAL A 224 -3.47 2.87 2.36
C VAL A 224 -3.73 4.08 1.47
N VAL A 225 -4.56 5.00 1.90
CA VAL A 225 -4.92 6.18 1.10
C VAL A 225 -3.84 7.24 1.23
N GLY A 226 -3.39 7.81 0.10
CA GLY A 226 -2.45 8.93 0.03
C GLY A 226 -3.14 10.27 -0.21
N ASN A 227 -2.41 11.39 -0.02
CA ASN A 227 -2.98 12.74 -0.14
C ASN A 227 -3.32 13.13 -1.58
N HIS A 228 -2.79 12.41 -2.56
CA HIS A 228 -3.12 12.62 -3.97
C HIS A 228 -4.14 11.63 -4.53
N ASP A 229 -4.57 10.62 -3.77
CA ASP A 229 -5.55 9.62 -4.21
C ASP A 229 -6.98 10.17 -4.32
N GLY A 230 -7.19 11.40 -3.88
CA GLY A 230 -8.44 12.14 -4.10
C GLY A 230 -9.55 11.81 -3.09
N GLU A 231 -9.26 11.07 -2.03
CA GLU A 231 -10.22 10.67 -1.00
C GLU A 231 -10.29 11.65 0.20
N GLU A 232 -9.90 12.90 0.01
CA GLU A 232 -10.03 13.99 0.97
C GLU A 232 -11.37 14.71 0.77
N GLN A 233 -12.30 14.65 1.74
CA GLN A 233 -13.65 15.19 1.61
C GLN A 233 -13.70 16.70 1.40
N ASP A 234 -12.83 17.45 2.07
CA ASP A 234 -12.87 18.92 2.11
C ASP A 234 -11.85 19.55 1.13
N ARG A 235 -11.56 18.86 0.03
CA ARG A 235 -10.82 19.50 -1.07
C ARG A 235 -11.66 20.58 -1.70
N GLY A 236 -11.30 21.84 -1.41
CA GLY A 236 -11.91 23.00 -2.05
C GLY A 236 -11.85 22.96 -3.59
N PRO A 237 -12.52 23.88 -4.29
CA PRO A 237 -12.82 23.83 -5.74
C PRO A 237 -11.63 23.83 -6.70
N ARG A 238 -10.40 23.79 -6.21
CA ARG A 238 -9.17 23.81 -7.03
C ARG A 238 -8.68 22.44 -7.52
N SER A 239 -9.28 21.34 -7.09
CA SER A 239 -9.01 20.03 -7.68
C SER A 239 -9.93 19.85 -8.89
N GLY A 240 -9.38 19.55 -10.06
CA GLY A 240 -10.12 19.40 -11.33
C GLY A 240 -11.27 18.39 -11.36
N GLY A 241 -11.62 17.80 -10.20
CA GLY A 241 -12.67 16.77 -10.06
C GLY A 241 -14.05 17.27 -9.62
N GLY A 242 -14.22 18.55 -9.23
CA GLY A 242 -15.50 19.09 -8.78
C GLY A 242 -16.03 18.47 -7.47
N SER A 243 -17.28 18.77 -7.13
CA SER A 243 -17.95 18.20 -5.95
C SER A 243 -18.07 16.67 -6.04
N GLY A 244 -17.84 15.97 -4.92
CA GLY A 244 -17.97 14.51 -4.83
C GLY A 244 -16.74 13.74 -5.37
N LEU A 245 -15.58 14.39 -5.52
CA LEU A 245 -14.35 13.71 -5.95
C LEU A 245 -13.97 12.60 -4.96
N ALA A 246 -14.02 12.86 -3.66
CA ALA A 246 -13.65 11.88 -2.64
C ALA A 246 -14.47 10.60 -2.72
N ALA A 247 -15.79 10.72 -2.82
CA ALA A 247 -16.67 9.56 -2.97
C ALA A 247 -16.42 8.81 -4.29
N TRP A 248 -16.20 9.54 -5.39
CA TRP A 248 -15.88 8.93 -6.68
C TRP A 248 -14.54 8.18 -6.62
N SER A 249 -13.49 8.76 -6.05
CA SER A 249 -12.17 8.15 -5.90
C SER A 249 -12.24 6.88 -5.06
N CYS A 250 -12.93 6.94 -3.93
CA CYS A 250 -13.19 5.79 -3.07
C CYS A 250 -13.90 4.66 -3.83
N LEU A 251 -14.93 4.97 -4.63
CA LEU A 251 -15.63 3.99 -5.45
C LEU A 251 -14.73 3.39 -6.54
N GLN A 252 -13.86 4.17 -7.20
CA GLN A 252 -12.89 3.65 -8.17
C GLN A 252 -11.90 2.70 -7.51
N ARG A 253 -11.32 3.09 -6.38
CA ARG A 253 -10.41 2.23 -5.61
C ARG A 253 -11.09 0.92 -5.23
N LYS A 254 -12.24 0.97 -4.58
CA LYS A 254 -12.99 -0.21 -4.15
C LYS A 254 -13.38 -1.13 -5.30
N ARG A 255 -13.73 -0.57 -6.45
CA ARG A 255 -14.10 -1.34 -7.66
C ARG A 255 -12.92 -2.16 -8.18
N LEU A 256 -11.72 -1.55 -8.27
CA LEU A 256 -10.55 -2.18 -8.86
C LEU A 256 -9.66 -2.90 -7.84
N PHE A 257 -9.63 -2.41 -6.60
CA PHE A 257 -8.77 -2.86 -5.51
C PHE A 257 -9.54 -2.90 -4.19
N PRO A 258 -10.38 -3.92 -3.98
CA PRO A 258 -11.15 -4.03 -2.75
C PRO A 258 -10.25 -4.18 -1.52
N ASN A 259 -10.39 -3.28 -0.56
CA ASN A 259 -9.76 -3.36 0.75
C ASN A 259 -10.66 -4.10 1.76
N PRO A 260 -10.14 -4.46 2.94
CA PRO A 260 -10.95 -5.03 4.00
C PRO A 260 -12.08 -4.10 4.47
N ALA A 261 -13.24 -4.69 4.72
CA ALA A 261 -14.32 -4.12 5.51
C ALA A 261 -14.46 -4.90 6.82
N PRO A 262 -15.00 -4.30 7.90
CA PRO A 262 -15.18 -4.99 9.18
C PRO A 262 -16.00 -6.29 9.05
N ASN A 263 -15.45 -7.35 9.64
CA ASN A 263 -16.11 -8.67 9.72
C ASN A 263 -15.55 -9.46 10.93
N ALA A 264 -15.66 -10.78 10.94
CA ALA A 264 -15.13 -11.60 12.01
C ALA A 264 -13.58 -11.63 12.07
N PHE A 265 -12.89 -11.29 10.97
CA PHE A 265 -11.42 -11.31 10.87
C PHE A 265 -10.81 -9.90 10.87
N TYR A 266 -11.46 -8.94 10.23
CA TYR A 266 -11.02 -7.56 10.13
C TYR A 266 -11.82 -6.64 11.04
N THR A 267 -11.16 -5.69 11.70
CA THR A 267 -11.79 -4.53 12.32
C THR A 267 -11.50 -3.28 11.51
N GLY A 268 -12.28 -2.21 11.66
CA GLY A 268 -12.05 -0.96 10.89
C GLY A 268 -13.28 -0.08 10.82
N ASN A 269 -13.30 0.75 9.77
CA ASN A 269 -14.39 1.69 9.51
C ASN A 269 -15.72 0.95 9.24
N SER A 270 -16.64 1.07 10.19
CA SER A 270 -17.98 0.46 10.10
C SER A 270 -19.09 1.47 9.79
N THR A 271 -18.74 2.76 9.66
CA THR A 271 -19.70 3.83 9.38
C THR A 271 -19.85 4.03 7.86
N PRO A 272 -21.00 3.71 7.26
CA PRO A 272 -21.18 3.85 5.82
C PRO A 272 -21.34 5.32 5.42
N HIS A 273 -20.61 5.74 4.38
CA HIS A 273 -20.80 7.05 3.75
C HIS A 273 -22.01 7.01 2.79
N PRO A 274 -22.86 8.06 2.75
CA PRO A 274 -24.08 8.05 1.93
C PRO A 274 -23.89 7.74 0.44
N GLN A 275 -22.76 8.16 -0.15
CA GLN A 275 -22.48 7.97 -1.58
C GLN A 275 -21.51 6.81 -1.86
N ALA A 276 -20.63 6.44 -0.90
CA ALA A 276 -19.57 5.46 -1.12
C ALA A 276 -19.76 4.15 -0.32
N GLY A 277 -20.75 4.08 0.58
CA GLY A 277 -20.92 2.94 1.49
C GLY A 277 -19.77 2.84 2.48
N LEU A 278 -19.39 1.64 2.90
CA LEU A 278 -18.20 1.43 3.72
C LEU A 278 -16.96 1.91 2.95
N LEU A 279 -16.12 2.74 3.59
CA LEU A 279 -15.02 3.40 2.91
C LEU A 279 -13.81 2.48 2.68
N GLU A 280 -13.65 1.44 3.49
CA GLU A 280 -12.52 0.51 3.40
C GLU A 280 -11.16 1.26 3.45
N ASN A 281 -11.06 2.31 4.28
CA ASN A 281 -9.94 3.25 4.30
C ASN A 281 -9.04 3.12 5.53
N TRP A 282 -9.58 2.63 6.68
CA TRP A 282 -8.81 2.26 7.85
C TRP A 282 -9.32 0.94 8.42
N TYR A 283 -8.39 0.03 8.72
CA TYR A 283 -8.69 -1.34 9.12
C TYR A 283 -7.50 -2.00 9.83
N ALA A 284 -7.77 -3.11 10.53
CA ALA A 284 -6.73 -3.90 11.21
C ALA A 284 -7.03 -5.40 11.15
N TRP A 285 -5.94 -6.18 11.20
CA TRP A 285 -5.97 -7.65 11.27
C TRP A 285 -4.75 -8.20 11.98
N GLU A 286 -4.81 -9.44 12.44
CA GLU A 286 -3.64 -10.18 12.92
C GLU A 286 -3.18 -11.20 11.87
N TRP A 287 -1.86 -11.38 11.75
CA TRP A 287 -1.23 -12.37 10.89
C TRP A 287 0.00 -12.92 11.57
N GLY A 288 0.02 -14.23 11.90
CA GLY A 288 1.08 -14.81 12.72
C GLY A 288 1.19 -14.12 14.08
N ASP A 289 2.39 -13.70 14.41
CA ASP A 289 2.71 -12.99 15.65
C ASP A 289 2.58 -11.46 15.54
N ALA A 290 1.91 -10.93 14.53
CA ALA A 290 1.84 -9.49 14.30
C ALA A 290 0.41 -8.96 14.16
N LEU A 291 0.18 -7.77 14.70
CA LEU A 291 -0.97 -6.90 14.42
C LEU A 291 -0.59 -5.90 13.34
N PHE A 292 -1.46 -5.73 12.36
CA PHE A 292 -1.37 -4.79 11.25
C PHE A 292 -2.50 -3.77 11.35
N VAL A 293 -2.19 -2.48 11.24
CA VAL A 293 -3.16 -1.39 11.35
C VAL A 293 -2.92 -0.39 10.22
N ALA A 294 -3.86 -0.27 9.31
CA ALA A 294 -3.87 0.76 8.27
C ALA A 294 -4.69 1.97 8.75
N LEU A 295 -4.15 3.19 8.57
CA LEU A 295 -4.76 4.44 8.98
C LEU A 295 -4.99 5.36 7.79
N ASP A 296 -6.05 6.15 7.85
CA ASP A 296 -6.38 7.19 6.88
C ASP A 296 -6.39 8.56 7.57
N PRO A 297 -5.41 9.43 7.30
CA PRO A 297 -5.38 10.77 7.84
C PRO A 297 -6.14 11.80 6.99
N TYR A 298 -6.81 11.40 5.90
CA TYR A 298 -7.34 12.36 4.92
C TYR A 298 -8.85 12.50 4.90
N TRP A 299 -9.61 11.41 5.04
CA TRP A 299 -11.06 11.44 4.89
C TRP A 299 -11.75 12.45 5.82
N THR A 300 -11.30 12.52 7.07
CA THR A 300 -11.85 13.42 8.09
C THR A 300 -11.13 14.76 8.19
N SER A 301 -9.98 14.91 7.52
CA SER A 301 -9.20 16.13 7.52
C SER A 301 -9.92 17.25 6.78
N ARG A 302 -9.81 18.47 7.32
CA ARG A 302 -10.20 19.69 6.61
C ARG A 302 -9.02 20.21 5.81
N SER A 303 -9.28 21.07 4.82
CA SER A 303 -8.21 21.62 3.99
C SER A 303 -7.09 22.23 4.83
N VAL A 304 -5.89 21.68 4.67
CA VAL A 304 -4.66 22.15 5.35
C VAL A 304 -3.77 22.98 4.43
N ARG A 305 -4.26 23.31 3.22
CA ARG A 305 -3.51 24.08 2.21
C ARG A 305 -3.65 25.59 2.40
N GLY A 306 -2.58 26.31 2.11
CA GLY A 306 -2.61 27.79 2.06
C GLY A 306 -2.62 28.48 3.41
N GLY A 307 -1.94 27.93 4.42
CA GLY A 307 -1.85 28.55 5.76
C GLY A 307 -2.98 28.15 6.70
N ALA A 308 -3.70 27.07 6.37
CA ALA A 308 -4.71 26.49 7.24
C ALA A 308 -4.09 25.94 8.55
N GLU A 309 -4.91 25.85 9.57
CA GLU A 309 -4.60 25.33 10.90
C GLU A 309 -4.06 23.87 10.80
N PRO A 310 -2.82 23.59 11.22
CA PRO A 310 -2.23 22.23 11.12
C PRO A 310 -3.03 21.16 11.87
N TRP A 311 -3.74 21.52 12.92
CA TRP A 311 -4.66 20.64 13.64
C TRP A 311 -5.87 20.17 12.82
N ASN A 312 -6.08 20.72 11.62
CA ASN A 312 -7.12 20.27 10.69
C ASN A 312 -6.77 18.94 10.03
N MET A 313 -5.49 18.54 10.02
CA MET A 313 -5.12 17.18 9.65
C MET A 313 -5.35 16.25 10.83
N THR A 314 -6.20 15.27 10.65
CA THR A 314 -6.72 14.46 11.76
C THR A 314 -7.16 13.07 11.31
N LEU A 315 -6.93 12.08 12.16
CA LEU A 315 -7.58 10.77 12.03
C LEU A 315 -9.10 10.86 12.29
N GLY A 316 -9.55 11.90 12.99
CA GLY A 316 -10.92 11.97 13.51
C GLY A 316 -11.11 11.11 14.77
N LYS A 317 -12.09 11.52 15.60
CA LYS A 317 -12.33 10.87 16.91
C LYS A 317 -12.68 9.39 16.79
N GLU A 318 -13.48 9.02 15.81
CA GLU A 318 -13.91 7.65 15.59
C GLU A 318 -12.73 6.72 15.29
N GLN A 319 -11.87 7.12 14.35
CA GLN A 319 -10.68 6.33 14.01
C GLN A 319 -9.67 6.28 15.15
N TYR A 320 -9.48 7.40 15.88
CA TYR A 320 -8.60 7.43 17.04
C TYR A 320 -9.07 6.48 18.16
N ASP A 321 -10.36 6.49 18.49
CA ASP A 321 -10.91 5.60 19.54
C ASP A 321 -10.80 4.13 19.14
N TRP A 322 -11.07 3.84 17.86
CA TRP A 322 -10.87 2.50 17.32
C TRP A 322 -9.40 2.08 17.36
N LEU A 323 -8.47 2.97 16.97
CA LEU A 323 -7.03 2.72 17.04
C LEU A 323 -6.59 2.40 18.47
N ALA A 324 -6.98 3.22 19.42
CA ALA A 324 -6.66 3.01 20.83
C ALA A 324 -7.20 1.68 21.36
N LYS A 325 -8.45 1.34 21.02
CA LYS A 325 -9.07 0.05 21.38
C LYS A 325 -8.34 -1.12 20.73
N THR A 326 -8.01 -1.03 19.44
CA THR A 326 -7.34 -2.08 18.68
C THR A 326 -5.94 -2.36 19.24
N LEU A 327 -5.14 -1.31 19.47
CA LEU A 327 -3.79 -1.46 19.97
C LEU A 327 -3.74 -2.03 21.39
N ARG A 328 -4.63 -1.56 22.30
CA ARG A 328 -4.72 -2.07 23.68
C ARG A 328 -5.29 -3.47 23.76
N GLY A 329 -6.18 -3.82 22.83
CA GLY A 329 -6.82 -5.13 22.77
C GLY A 329 -5.93 -6.25 22.23
N SER A 330 -4.86 -5.93 21.50
CA SER A 330 -3.99 -6.94 20.88
C SER A 330 -2.81 -7.32 21.76
N SER A 331 -2.62 -8.63 21.93
CA SER A 331 -1.46 -9.23 22.58
C SER A 331 -0.36 -9.65 21.58
N ALA A 332 -0.45 -9.20 20.32
CA ALA A 332 0.54 -9.52 19.30
C ALA A 332 1.94 -8.99 19.70
N PRO A 333 2.99 -9.82 19.61
CA PRO A 333 4.37 -9.42 19.94
C PRO A 333 4.90 -8.28 19.08
N TYR A 334 4.45 -8.21 17.83
CA TYR A 334 4.78 -7.15 16.89
C TYR A 334 3.52 -6.37 16.55
N LYS A 335 3.63 -5.05 16.47
CA LYS A 335 2.54 -4.18 16.03
C LYS A 335 3.08 -3.24 14.96
N PHE A 336 2.49 -3.30 13.78
CA PHE A 336 2.86 -2.51 12.61
C PHE A 336 1.73 -1.56 12.27
N ILE A 337 2.07 -0.27 12.14
CA ILE A 337 1.15 0.78 11.71
C ILE A 337 1.54 1.22 10.31
N PHE A 338 0.54 1.47 9.46
CA PHE A 338 0.69 1.91 8.09
C PHE A 338 -0.14 3.17 7.88
N ILE A 339 0.51 4.24 7.50
CA ILE A 339 -0.12 5.54 7.21
C ILE A 339 0.65 6.21 6.09
N HIS A 340 -0.02 6.94 5.20
CA HIS A 340 0.72 7.65 4.16
C HIS A 340 1.55 8.81 4.73
N GLN A 341 0.95 9.66 5.55
CA GLN A 341 1.57 10.84 6.16
C GLN A 341 1.14 11.00 7.62
N LEU A 342 2.08 11.39 8.49
CA LEU A 342 1.78 11.68 9.89
C LEU A 342 0.95 12.96 10.02
N THR A 343 -0.04 12.97 10.90
CA THR A 343 -0.85 14.19 11.19
C THR A 343 -0.06 15.30 11.91
N GLY A 344 1.21 15.06 12.23
CA GLY A 344 2.16 16.06 12.74
C GLY A 344 3.05 16.70 11.68
N GLY A 345 2.99 16.25 10.42
CA GLY A 345 3.92 16.62 9.34
C GLY A 345 3.50 17.81 8.48
N ILE A 346 2.80 18.81 9.03
CA ILE A 346 2.28 19.94 8.27
C ILE A 346 2.89 21.25 8.72
N GLY A 347 3.44 21.99 7.74
CA GLY A 347 4.02 23.32 7.96
C GLY A 347 5.45 23.26 8.50
N ASN A 348 6.15 24.37 8.42
CA ASN A 348 7.41 24.65 9.13
C ASN A 348 8.62 23.74 8.85
N GLY A 349 8.65 22.99 7.74
CA GLY A 349 9.84 22.29 7.26
C GLY A 349 10.04 20.87 7.78
N ALA A 350 9.22 20.37 8.72
CA ALA A 350 9.20 18.94 9.07
C ALA A 350 7.99 18.25 8.41
N ARG A 351 8.24 17.46 7.36
CA ARG A 351 7.17 16.79 6.59
C ARG A 351 6.76 15.46 7.20
N GLY A 352 7.70 14.72 7.74
CA GLY A 352 7.50 13.38 8.26
C GLY A 352 8.54 12.98 9.30
N GLY A 353 8.61 11.70 9.61
CA GLY A 353 9.58 11.13 10.52
C GLY A 353 9.44 11.59 11.97
N THR A 354 10.50 11.39 12.75
CA THR A 354 10.54 11.73 14.18
C THR A 354 10.48 13.22 14.43
N GLU A 355 10.92 14.05 13.50
CA GLU A 355 10.88 15.51 13.59
C GLU A 355 9.45 16.05 13.51
N ALA A 356 8.55 15.36 12.80
CA ALA A 356 7.12 15.67 12.76
C ALA A 356 6.34 15.02 13.92
N ALA A 357 6.84 13.91 14.46
CA ALA A 357 6.13 13.08 15.43
C ALA A 357 5.86 13.77 16.78
N GLY A 358 6.56 14.87 17.09
CA GLY A 358 6.37 15.64 18.32
C GLY A 358 5.20 16.64 18.28
N TYR A 359 4.59 16.89 17.11
CA TYR A 359 3.70 18.02 16.90
C TYR A 359 2.25 17.63 16.62
N TYR A 360 1.36 18.59 16.86
CA TYR A 360 -0.08 18.57 16.58
C TYR A 360 -0.76 17.30 17.10
N GLU A 361 -1.70 16.74 16.38
CA GLU A 361 -2.42 15.55 16.81
C GLU A 361 -1.51 14.34 17.09
N TRP A 362 -0.37 14.27 16.36
CA TRP A 362 0.55 13.15 16.52
C TRP A 362 1.32 13.21 17.83
N GLY A 363 1.90 14.36 18.15
CA GLY A 363 2.80 14.54 19.31
C GLY A 363 2.27 15.43 20.42
N GLY A 364 1.21 16.19 20.16
CA GLY A 364 0.49 17.00 21.15
C GLY A 364 0.94 18.44 21.28
N ARG A 365 2.06 18.82 20.67
CA ARG A 365 2.61 20.19 20.80
C ARG A 365 2.27 21.04 19.58
N ASP A 366 2.06 22.33 19.82
CA ASP A 366 2.12 23.34 18.78
C ASP A 366 3.58 23.54 18.32
N TRP A 367 3.78 24.18 17.17
CA TRP A 367 5.13 24.34 16.61
C TRP A 367 6.06 25.16 17.50
N ASP A 368 5.54 26.08 18.32
CA ASP A 368 6.30 26.85 19.30
C ASP A 368 6.71 26.02 20.53
N GLY A 369 6.33 24.74 20.59
CA GLY A 369 6.63 23.81 21.67
C GLY A 369 5.61 23.79 22.80
N SER A 370 4.60 24.67 22.76
CA SER A 370 3.52 24.68 23.76
C SER A 370 2.63 23.45 23.66
N ASP A 371 2.02 23.02 24.77
CA ASP A 371 1.07 21.91 24.78
C ASP A 371 -0.29 22.38 24.23
N GLY A 372 -0.66 21.87 23.07
CA GLY A 372 -1.94 22.17 22.41
C GLY A 372 -2.95 21.02 22.48
N PHE A 373 -2.54 19.80 22.85
CA PHE A 373 -3.36 18.61 22.65
C PHE A 373 -4.68 18.62 23.40
N ALA A 374 -4.66 18.90 24.70
CA ALA A 374 -5.88 18.87 25.52
C ALA A 374 -6.94 19.87 25.02
N ALA A 375 -6.50 21.05 24.58
CA ALA A 375 -7.39 22.08 24.04
C ALA A 375 -7.92 21.74 22.65
N ARG A 376 -7.09 21.15 21.78
CA ARG A 376 -7.41 20.86 20.36
C ARG A 376 -8.09 19.50 20.16
N ARG A 377 -7.88 18.57 21.09
CA ARG A 377 -8.42 17.20 21.06
C ARG A 377 -9.09 16.82 22.40
N PRO A 378 -10.13 17.54 22.82
CA PRO A 378 -10.79 17.25 24.09
C PRO A 378 -11.37 15.83 24.07
N GLY A 379 -11.09 15.06 25.13
CA GLY A 379 -11.56 13.67 25.28
C GLY A 379 -10.82 12.61 24.47
N TRP A 380 -9.68 12.94 23.85
CA TRP A 380 -8.86 11.93 23.15
C TRP A 380 -7.90 11.17 24.06
N GLY A 381 -7.65 11.64 25.25
CA GLY A 381 -6.79 11.00 26.24
C GLY A 381 -5.30 11.34 26.06
N LYS A 382 -4.67 11.00 24.95
CA LYS A 382 -3.24 11.28 24.70
C LYS A 382 -2.92 11.44 23.21
N PRO A 383 -1.80 12.11 22.86
CA PRO A 383 -1.30 12.17 21.49
C PRO A 383 -1.06 10.79 20.91
N ILE A 384 -1.13 10.68 19.57
CA ILE A 384 -0.98 9.40 18.86
C ILE A 384 0.37 8.76 19.18
N HIS A 385 1.49 9.51 19.11
CA HIS A 385 2.81 8.96 19.44
C HIS A 385 2.86 8.32 20.83
N ALA A 386 2.32 9.02 21.84
CA ALA A 386 2.27 8.50 23.20
C ALA A 386 1.42 7.21 23.30
N LEU A 387 0.35 7.09 22.50
CA LEU A 387 -0.44 5.87 22.41
C LEU A 387 0.37 4.72 21.77
N LEU A 388 1.14 5.00 20.69
CA LEU A 388 2.00 4.00 20.06
C LEU A 388 3.07 3.46 21.02
N VAL A 389 3.69 4.35 21.80
CA VAL A 389 4.69 3.97 22.83
C VAL A 389 4.06 3.12 23.92
N GLU A 390 2.93 3.58 24.50
CA GLU A 390 2.19 2.84 25.55
C GLU A 390 1.83 1.43 25.13
N THR A 391 1.39 1.26 23.88
CA THR A 391 0.89 -0.01 23.39
C THR A 391 1.95 -0.88 22.72
N GLY A 392 3.21 -0.43 22.72
CA GLY A 392 4.34 -1.19 22.22
C GLY A 392 4.37 -1.39 20.72
N VAL A 393 3.98 -0.36 19.94
CA VAL A 393 4.13 -0.39 18.49
C VAL A 393 5.59 -0.60 18.11
N THR A 394 5.84 -1.52 17.18
CA THR A 394 7.19 -1.91 16.77
C THR A 394 7.72 -1.00 15.67
N VAL A 395 6.96 -0.88 14.59
CA VAL A 395 7.32 -0.04 13.43
C VAL A 395 6.08 0.68 12.92
N LEU A 396 6.24 1.95 12.66
CA LEU A 396 5.32 2.76 11.87
C LEU A 396 5.91 2.96 10.48
N PHE A 397 5.22 2.45 9.46
CA PHE A 397 5.57 2.64 8.06
C PHE A 397 4.81 3.82 7.49
N HIS A 398 5.51 4.72 6.79
CA HIS A 398 4.90 5.86 6.12
C HIS A 398 5.51 6.10 4.73
N GLY A 399 4.82 6.87 3.90
CA GLY A 399 5.20 7.32 2.56
C GLY A 399 5.39 8.83 2.51
N HIS A 400 4.97 9.46 1.39
CA HIS A 400 4.87 10.89 1.17
C HIS A 400 6.16 11.62 0.80
N ASP A 401 7.32 11.21 1.32
CA ASP A 401 8.58 11.95 1.15
C ASP A 401 9.56 11.32 0.14
N HIS A 402 9.21 10.18 -0.45
CA HIS A 402 9.83 9.58 -1.64
C HIS A 402 11.26 9.07 -1.50
N PHE A 403 11.79 8.84 -0.30
CA PHE A 403 13.11 8.24 -0.08
C PHE A 403 13.05 7.21 1.06
N TYR A 404 14.12 6.46 1.27
CA TYR A 404 14.23 5.57 2.42
C TYR A 404 14.72 6.37 3.64
N ALA A 405 13.98 6.31 4.75
CA ALA A 405 14.45 6.79 6.04
C ALA A 405 14.10 5.79 7.15
N ARG A 406 15.09 5.46 7.99
CA ARG A 406 14.88 4.77 9.25
C ARG A 406 15.23 5.72 10.40
N GLN A 407 14.26 5.99 11.23
CA GLN A 407 14.43 6.79 12.44
C GLN A 407 13.84 6.02 13.63
N GLU A 408 14.11 6.45 14.86
CA GLU A 408 13.56 5.83 16.07
C GLU A 408 13.30 6.91 17.12
N MET A 409 12.13 6.85 17.77
CA MET A 409 11.73 7.75 18.85
C MET A 409 10.98 6.93 19.91
N ASP A 410 11.40 7.00 21.15
CA ASP A 410 10.80 6.33 22.31
C ASP A 410 10.57 4.82 22.07
N GLY A 411 11.48 4.20 21.31
CA GLY A 411 11.46 2.79 20.97
C GLY A 411 10.44 2.40 19.88
N VAL A 412 9.81 3.35 19.21
CA VAL A 412 9.03 3.14 17.98
C VAL A 412 9.91 3.48 16.79
N VAL A 413 10.03 2.55 15.83
CA VAL A 413 10.72 2.82 14.57
C VAL A 413 9.77 3.52 13.61
N TYR A 414 10.20 4.64 13.05
CA TYR A 414 9.56 5.38 11.97
C TYR A 414 10.28 5.03 10.67
N GLN A 415 9.61 4.27 9.80
CA GLN A 415 10.16 3.77 8.55
C GLN A 415 9.46 4.42 7.37
N LEU A 416 10.14 5.36 6.72
CA LEU A 416 9.70 5.91 5.44
C LEU A 416 10.02 4.91 4.31
N ALA A 417 9.01 4.57 3.52
CA ALA A 417 9.16 3.70 2.37
C ALA A 417 9.72 4.48 1.16
N PRO A 418 10.70 3.91 0.42
CA PRO A 418 11.20 4.53 -0.79
C PRO A 418 10.15 4.51 -1.91
N GLN A 419 10.17 5.53 -2.78
CA GLN A 419 9.35 5.56 -3.98
C GLN A 419 9.79 4.45 -4.96
N PRO A 420 8.91 3.55 -5.43
CA PRO A 420 9.31 2.41 -6.26
C PRO A 420 9.58 2.78 -7.71
N SER A 421 9.07 3.92 -8.18
CA SER A 421 9.05 4.34 -9.58
C SER A 421 10.06 5.42 -9.95
N GLN A 422 10.76 6.02 -8.97
CA GLN A 422 11.74 7.07 -9.24
C GLN A 422 13.06 6.46 -9.74
N ARG A 423 13.64 6.99 -10.80
CA ARG A 423 15.04 6.67 -11.15
C ARG A 423 15.94 7.12 -10.02
N GLY A 424 16.67 6.18 -9.43
CA GLY A 424 17.47 6.39 -8.23
C GLY A 424 18.24 7.70 -8.22
N GLY A 425 18.08 8.44 -7.14
CA GLY A 425 18.78 9.67 -6.82
C GLY A 425 19.50 9.56 -5.47
N PRO A 426 20.38 10.50 -5.14
CA PRO A 426 20.91 10.61 -3.80
C PRO A 426 19.78 10.85 -2.81
N GLY A 427 19.90 10.40 -1.57
CA GLY A 427 18.91 10.61 -0.49
C GLY A 427 18.82 12.06 0.03
N ASP A 428 19.04 13.03 -0.85
CA ASP A 428 19.34 14.42 -0.50
C ASP A 428 18.12 15.23 -0.07
N HIS A 429 16.90 14.72 -0.33
CA HIS A 429 15.68 15.38 0.10
C HIS A 429 15.42 15.30 1.61
N ALA A 430 16.14 14.44 2.33
CA ALA A 430 15.97 14.29 3.77
C ALA A 430 16.15 15.64 4.52
N GLN A 431 17.25 16.35 4.23
CA GLN A 431 17.50 17.65 4.84
C GLN A 431 16.49 18.72 4.41
N GLU A 432 16.12 18.75 3.12
CA GLU A 432 15.12 19.67 2.58
C GLU A 432 13.74 19.49 3.25
N TYR A 433 13.38 18.23 3.57
CA TYR A 433 12.11 17.90 4.22
C TYR A 433 12.18 17.89 5.75
N GLY A 434 13.28 18.40 6.32
CA GLY A 434 13.42 18.62 7.75
C GLY A 434 13.85 17.39 8.55
N TYR A 435 14.25 16.30 7.90
CA TYR A 435 14.81 15.12 8.57
C TYR A 435 16.22 15.40 9.08
N LYS A 436 16.51 15.13 10.35
CA LYS A 436 17.79 15.48 10.99
C LYS A 436 18.58 14.28 11.47
N ALA A 437 17.93 13.26 12.01
CA ALA A 437 18.58 12.10 12.59
C ALA A 437 18.03 10.80 12.00
N GLY A 438 18.89 9.84 11.71
CA GLY A 438 18.49 8.53 11.17
C GLY A 438 19.41 8.03 10.06
N SER A 439 18.95 7.00 9.36
CA SER A 439 19.60 6.46 8.17
C SER A 439 18.78 6.83 6.94
N PHE A 440 19.37 7.53 5.99
CA PHE A 440 18.71 8.03 4.79
C PHE A 440 19.38 7.46 3.54
N LEU A 441 18.55 7.00 2.58
CA LEU A 441 19.01 6.51 1.28
C LEU A 441 18.01 6.95 0.21
N GLY A 442 18.50 7.25 -0.98
CA GLY A 442 17.63 7.60 -2.12
C GLY A 442 16.75 6.43 -2.55
N SER A 443 15.70 6.74 -3.32
CA SER A 443 14.88 5.77 -4.05
C SER A 443 15.72 5.11 -5.17
N SER A 444 15.30 4.07 -5.87
CA SER A 444 14.00 3.41 -5.86
C SER A 444 14.08 2.01 -5.23
N GLY A 445 12.93 1.47 -4.83
CA GLY A 445 12.85 0.10 -4.32
C GLY A 445 11.62 -0.15 -3.47
N HIS A 446 11.63 -1.30 -2.79
CA HIS A 446 10.58 -1.69 -1.85
C HIS A 446 11.17 -2.10 -0.50
N LEU A 447 10.34 -2.13 0.52
CA LEU A 447 10.70 -2.75 1.80
C LEU A 447 10.23 -4.20 1.80
N ARG A 448 11.10 -5.10 2.26
CA ARG A 448 10.81 -6.50 2.54
C ARG A 448 10.88 -6.71 4.05
N VAL A 449 9.81 -7.22 4.64
CA VAL A 449 9.72 -7.44 6.09
C VAL A 449 9.52 -8.91 6.38
N LYS A 450 10.51 -9.51 7.01
CA LYS A 450 10.49 -10.91 7.45
C LYS A 450 10.15 -10.95 8.93
N VAL A 451 9.06 -11.60 9.29
CA VAL A 451 8.62 -11.76 10.67
C VAL A 451 8.83 -13.21 11.08
N THR A 452 9.51 -13.39 12.21
CA THR A 452 9.73 -14.68 12.84
C THR A 452 9.34 -14.60 14.31
N PRO A 453 9.21 -15.70 15.05
CA PRO A 453 8.99 -15.65 16.49
C PRO A 453 10.06 -14.89 17.28
N ALA A 454 11.28 -14.76 16.73
CA ALA A 454 12.42 -14.13 17.39
C ALA A 454 12.57 -12.65 17.06
N GLU A 455 12.32 -12.26 15.80
CA GLU A 455 12.53 -10.89 15.32
C GLU A 455 11.65 -10.54 14.12
N ALA A 456 11.41 -9.26 13.93
CA ALA A 456 10.94 -8.68 12.67
C ALA A 456 12.10 -7.95 11.99
N ARG A 457 12.50 -8.39 10.80
CA ARG A 457 13.61 -7.82 10.03
C ARG A 457 13.08 -7.04 8.85
N VAL A 458 13.43 -5.76 8.79
CA VAL A 458 13.09 -4.85 7.69
C VAL A 458 14.33 -4.69 6.79
N GLU A 459 14.15 -4.89 5.50
CA GLU A 459 15.19 -4.81 4.49
C GLU A 459 14.76 -3.86 3.36
N TYR A 460 15.66 -2.99 2.92
CA TYR A 460 15.45 -2.16 1.73
C TYR A 460 16.07 -2.82 0.51
N ILE A 461 15.22 -3.18 -0.45
CA ILE A 461 15.60 -3.82 -1.72
C ILE A 461 15.50 -2.79 -2.84
N ARG A 462 16.62 -2.51 -3.52
CA ARG A 462 16.67 -1.56 -4.64
C ARG A 462 15.88 -2.07 -5.85
N ALA A 463 15.27 -1.14 -6.60
CA ALA A 463 14.59 -1.45 -7.88
C ALA A 463 15.61 -1.61 -9.02
N ARG A 464 16.38 -2.69 -8.98
CA ARG A 464 17.31 -3.11 -10.04
C ARG A 464 17.09 -4.58 -10.34
N GLU A 465 17.40 -5.00 -11.54
CA GLU A 465 17.25 -6.39 -11.96
C GLU A 465 18.01 -7.34 -11.01
N GLY A 466 17.33 -8.42 -10.60
CA GLY A 466 17.88 -9.43 -9.70
C GLY A 466 18.13 -8.97 -8.26
N ALA A 467 17.69 -7.78 -7.85
CA ALA A 467 17.95 -7.24 -6.51
C ALA A 467 17.33 -8.06 -5.37
N SER A 468 16.25 -8.80 -5.63
CA SER A 468 15.64 -9.70 -4.62
C SER A 468 16.61 -10.75 -4.10
N ALA A 469 17.49 -11.29 -4.96
CA ALA A 469 18.53 -12.26 -4.61
C ALA A 469 19.83 -11.61 -4.08
N SER A 470 19.93 -10.28 -4.12
CA SER A 470 21.12 -9.55 -3.70
C SER A 470 21.05 -9.13 -2.22
N ALA A 471 22.18 -8.69 -1.66
CA ALA A 471 22.21 -8.08 -0.34
C ALA A 471 21.32 -6.80 -0.33
N PRO A 472 20.53 -6.56 0.74
CA PRO A 472 19.73 -5.37 0.87
C PRO A 472 20.61 -4.12 0.97
N ALA A 473 20.09 -2.97 0.50
CA ALA A 473 20.78 -1.68 0.62
C ALA A 473 20.84 -1.18 2.08
N ALA A 474 19.86 -1.56 2.87
CA ALA A 474 19.80 -1.38 4.32
C ALA A 474 19.04 -2.52 4.96
N SER A 475 19.35 -2.84 6.21
CA SER A 475 18.64 -3.85 7.00
C SER A 475 18.74 -3.55 8.48
N TYR A 476 17.66 -3.81 9.22
CA TYR A 476 17.65 -3.81 10.68
C TYR A 476 16.64 -4.83 11.21
N ALA A 477 16.78 -5.19 12.48
CA ALA A 477 15.87 -6.09 13.15
C ALA A 477 15.28 -5.44 14.39
N CYS A 478 13.96 -5.64 14.57
CA CYS A 478 13.25 -5.33 15.80
C CYS A 478 13.04 -6.64 16.56
N ARG A 479 13.54 -6.70 17.79
CA ARG A 479 13.34 -7.87 18.66
C ARG A 479 11.93 -7.84 19.26
N ARG A 480 11.41 -9.02 19.57
CA ARG A 480 10.17 -9.16 20.32
C ARG A 480 10.28 -8.38 21.64
N ARG A 481 9.35 -7.47 21.88
CA ARG A 481 9.24 -6.83 23.20
C ARG A 481 8.67 -7.87 24.17
N SER A 482 9.34 -8.04 25.34
CA SER A 482 8.74 -8.76 26.45
C SER A 482 7.44 -8.06 26.81
N ALA A 483 6.33 -8.81 26.90
CA ALA A 483 5.09 -8.23 27.39
C ALA A 483 5.37 -7.60 28.77
N ALA A 484 5.18 -6.30 28.89
CA ALA A 484 5.16 -5.67 30.21
C ALA A 484 4.03 -6.37 31.02
N PRO A 485 4.26 -6.74 32.27
CA PRO A 485 3.21 -7.31 33.08
C PRO A 485 2.05 -6.32 33.12
N ILE A 486 0.87 -6.78 32.72
CA ILE A 486 -0.37 -6.01 32.86
C ILE A 486 -0.55 -5.85 34.38
N SER A 487 -0.26 -4.65 34.88
CA SER A 487 -0.66 -4.28 36.24
C SER A 487 -2.19 -4.29 36.26
N ARG A 488 -2.74 -5.30 36.95
CA ARG A 488 -4.18 -5.42 37.20
C ARG A 488 -4.66 -4.31 38.11
#